data_bf677ac1db791294e6309393d5184bdb
#
_entry.id   bf677ac1db791294e6309393d5184bdb
#
_cell.length_a   1.000
_cell.length_b   1.000
_cell.length_c   1.000
_cell.angle_alpha   90.00
_cell.angle_beta   90.00
_cell.angle_gamma   90.00
#
_symmetry.space_group_name_H-M   'P 1'
#
loop_
_entity.id
_entity.type
_entity.pdbx_description
1 polymer ?
#
loop_
_entity_poly.entity_id
_entity_poly.type
_entity_poly.pdbx_seq_one_letter_code
_entity_poly.pdbx_strand_id
1 'polypeptide(L)'
;MKILFINGSPNENGNTANLASILLNGKEYETLNLTNFTIGSYGQTLPYDGLDGVIEKMKEADTIVIGSPLYWHNICGSVRNVLDRFYGKVDESELLGRKLYFVFQGAAPEKWMLDAGEYTMKRFAGLYGMKYMGMATNAK
;
A
#
# COMPACT_ATOMS: atom_id res chain seq x y z
N MET A 1 -15.68 -3.99 -11.68
CA MET A 1 -14.91 -3.66 -10.47
C MET A 1 -13.45 -3.48 -10.85
N LYS A 2 -12.85 -2.39 -10.40
CA LYS A 2 -11.47 -2.05 -10.75
C LYS A 2 -10.57 -2.26 -9.53
N ILE A 3 -9.55 -3.08 -9.68
CA ILE A 3 -8.62 -3.42 -8.59
C ILE A 3 -7.24 -2.85 -8.91
N LEU A 4 -6.66 -2.15 -7.95
CA LEU A 4 -5.31 -1.62 -8.04
C LEU A 4 -4.43 -2.29 -6.99
N PHE A 5 -3.31 -2.88 -7.42
CA PHE A 5 -2.27 -3.36 -6.53
C PHE A 5 -1.11 -2.36 -6.53
N ILE A 6 -0.82 -1.79 -5.37
CA ILE A 6 0.33 -0.90 -5.18
C ILE A 6 1.46 -1.73 -4.58
N ASN A 7 2.51 -1.93 -5.36
CA ASN A 7 3.66 -2.74 -4.95
C ASN A 7 4.76 -1.86 -4.39
N GLY A 8 5.01 -1.98 -3.08
CA GLY A 8 6.08 -1.24 -2.41
C GLY A 8 7.44 -1.91 -2.49
N SER A 9 7.49 -3.16 -2.98
CA SER A 9 8.76 -3.87 -3.10
C SER A 9 9.60 -3.33 -4.26
N PRO A 10 10.93 -3.27 -4.14
CA PRO A 10 11.78 -2.96 -5.28
C PRO A 10 11.79 -4.08 -6.34
N ASN A 11 11.30 -5.26 -5.99
CA ASN A 11 11.22 -6.40 -6.90
C ASN A 11 9.81 -6.51 -7.48
N GLU A 12 9.66 -6.21 -8.78
CA GLU A 12 8.35 -6.21 -9.42
C GLU A 12 7.68 -7.59 -9.42
N ASN A 13 8.49 -8.66 -9.46
CA ASN A 13 8.01 -10.05 -9.48
C ASN A 13 8.52 -10.83 -8.27
N GLY A 14 8.68 -10.16 -7.14
CA GLY A 14 9.18 -10.80 -5.93
C GLY A 14 8.07 -11.35 -5.04
N ASN A 15 8.40 -11.56 -3.78
CA ASN A 15 7.51 -12.22 -2.82
C ASN A 15 6.25 -11.41 -2.53
N THR A 16 6.35 -10.08 -2.48
CA THR A 16 5.19 -9.21 -2.26
C THR A 16 4.19 -9.34 -3.41
N ALA A 17 4.68 -9.25 -4.65
CA ALA A 17 3.85 -9.38 -5.83
C ALA A 17 3.23 -10.78 -5.93
N ASN A 18 3.99 -11.81 -5.58
CA ASN A 18 3.51 -13.18 -5.60
C ASN A 18 2.37 -13.38 -4.59
N LEU A 19 2.51 -12.86 -3.39
CA LEU A 19 1.47 -12.98 -2.37
C LEU A 19 0.21 -12.22 -2.78
N ALA A 20 0.37 -11.05 -3.40
CA ALA A 20 -0.76 -10.29 -3.94
C ALA A 20 -1.49 -11.08 -5.03
N SER A 21 -0.75 -11.76 -5.91
CA SER A 21 -1.37 -12.56 -6.97
C SER A 21 -2.17 -13.75 -6.40
N ILE A 22 -1.71 -14.32 -5.32
CA ILE A 22 -2.44 -15.39 -4.62
C ILE A 22 -3.74 -14.83 -4.02
N LEU A 23 -3.65 -13.68 -3.36
CA LEU A 23 -4.82 -13.01 -2.77
C LEU A 23 -5.87 -12.68 -3.85
N LEU A 24 -5.41 -12.25 -5.01
CA LEU A 24 -6.28 -11.80 -6.11
C LEU A 24 -6.54 -12.89 -7.15
N ASN A 25 -6.40 -14.13 -6.78
CA ASN A 25 -6.51 -15.28 -7.65
C ASN A 25 -7.66 -15.19 -8.65
N GLY A 26 -7.32 -15.23 -9.94
CA GLY A 26 -8.30 -15.22 -11.03
C GLY A 26 -8.94 -13.89 -11.34
N LYS A 27 -8.60 -12.84 -10.62
CA LYS A 27 -9.15 -11.50 -10.86
C LYS A 27 -8.18 -10.66 -11.69
N GLU A 28 -8.73 -9.81 -12.53
CA GLU A 28 -7.92 -8.82 -13.24
C GLU A 28 -7.61 -7.65 -12.32
N TYR A 29 -6.37 -7.18 -12.36
CA TYR A 29 -5.95 -6.02 -11.58
C TYR A 29 -4.79 -5.30 -12.27
N GLU A 30 -4.67 -4.03 -11.98
CA GLU A 30 -3.55 -3.22 -12.44
C GLU A 30 -2.50 -3.18 -11.33
N THR A 31 -1.22 -3.28 -11.69
CA THR A 31 -0.11 -3.15 -10.74
C THR A 31 0.56 -1.81 -10.92
N LEU A 32 0.74 -1.10 -9.80
CA LEU A 32 1.51 0.13 -9.75
C LEU A 32 2.75 -0.14 -8.90
N ASN A 33 3.92 -0.11 -9.55
CA ASN A 33 5.18 -0.33 -8.85
C ASN A 33 5.73 1.00 -8.36
N LEU A 34 5.83 1.16 -7.04
CA LEU A 34 6.29 2.43 -6.46
C LEU A 34 7.71 2.78 -6.87
N THR A 35 8.52 1.80 -7.25
CA THR A 35 9.88 2.05 -7.77
C THR A 35 9.90 2.85 -9.08
N ASN A 36 8.77 2.87 -9.80
CA ASN A 36 8.67 3.67 -11.03
C ASN A 36 8.28 5.12 -10.76
N PHE A 37 8.11 5.50 -9.51
CA PHE A 37 7.68 6.83 -9.10
C PHE A 37 8.71 7.43 -8.15
N THR A 38 8.98 8.72 -8.33
CA THR A 38 9.79 9.46 -7.37
C THR A 38 8.85 10.13 -6.39
N ILE A 39 8.83 9.64 -5.15
CA ILE A 39 7.94 10.17 -4.11
C ILE A 39 8.79 10.58 -2.93
N GLY A 40 8.80 11.87 -2.63
CA GLY A 40 9.55 12.39 -1.49
C GLY A 40 8.90 12.04 -0.17
N SER A 41 9.69 12.08 0.89
CA SER A 41 9.17 11.97 2.25
C SER A 41 8.43 13.26 2.63
N TYR A 42 7.60 13.17 3.67
CA TYR A 42 6.85 14.33 4.15
C TYR A 42 7.81 15.48 4.50
N GLY A 43 7.49 16.66 3.99
CA GLY A 43 8.32 17.85 4.19
C GLY A 43 9.40 18.04 3.14
N GLN A 44 9.66 17.05 2.30
CA GLN A 44 10.64 17.17 1.24
C GLN A 44 10.01 17.71 -0.03
N THR A 45 10.66 18.69 -0.66
CA THR A 45 10.23 19.23 -1.95
C THR A 45 11.16 18.71 -3.04
N LEU A 46 10.59 18.02 -4.02
CA LEU A 46 11.33 17.46 -5.15
C LEU A 46 10.90 18.13 -6.45
N PRO A 47 11.82 18.28 -7.43
CA PRO A 47 11.45 18.81 -8.75
C PRO A 47 10.39 17.97 -9.44
N TYR A 48 10.46 16.65 -9.25
CA TYR A 48 9.48 15.70 -9.80
C TYR A 48 8.98 14.84 -8.66
N ASP A 49 7.67 14.86 -8.44
CA ASP A 49 7.04 14.08 -7.39
C ASP A 49 5.87 13.32 -7.99
N GLY A 50 5.94 12.00 -7.90
CA GLY A 50 4.96 11.11 -8.51
C GLY A 50 3.73 10.84 -7.67
N LEU A 51 3.59 11.46 -6.51
CA LEU A 51 2.48 11.18 -5.60
C LEU A 51 1.11 11.40 -6.24
N ASP A 52 0.94 12.48 -7.00
CA ASP A 52 -0.35 12.76 -7.64
C ASP A 52 -0.80 11.63 -8.56
N GLY A 53 0.14 11.03 -9.29
CA GLY A 53 -0.16 9.88 -10.14
C GLY A 53 -0.65 8.68 -9.35
N VAL A 54 -0.05 8.43 -8.19
CA VAL A 54 -0.48 7.34 -7.32
C VAL A 54 -1.89 7.60 -6.79
N ILE A 55 -2.15 8.82 -6.30
CA ILE A 55 -3.46 9.19 -5.77
C ILE A 55 -4.54 9.07 -6.84
N GLU A 56 -4.26 9.54 -8.05
CA GLU A 56 -5.23 9.45 -9.16
C GLU A 56 -5.58 7.99 -9.48
N LYS A 57 -4.59 7.10 -9.48
CA LYS A 57 -4.85 5.67 -9.68
C LYS A 57 -5.69 5.09 -8.55
N MET A 58 -5.44 5.50 -7.32
CA MET A 58 -6.24 5.05 -6.18
C MET A 58 -7.68 5.50 -6.30
N LYS A 59 -7.92 6.73 -6.76
CA LYS A 59 -9.28 7.25 -6.95
C LYS A 59 -10.05 6.50 -8.02
N GLU A 60 -9.37 5.99 -9.05
CA GLU A 60 -10.00 5.23 -10.12
C GLU A 60 -10.40 3.82 -9.69
N ALA A 61 -9.83 3.31 -8.61
CA ALA A 61 -10.04 1.93 -8.18
C ALA A 61 -11.21 1.82 -7.19
N ASP A 62 -11.88 0.67 -7.23
CA ASP A 62 -12.91 0.30 -6.23
C ASP A 62 -12.26 -0.43 -5.06
N THR A 63 -11.22 -1.22 -5.36
CA THR A 63 -10.49 -2.01 -4.39
C THR A 63 -9.00 -1.72 -4.55
N ILE A 64 -8.33 -1.48 -3.45
CA ILE A 64 -6.92 -1.18 -3.40
C ILE A 64 -6.22 -2.25 -2.56
N VAL A 65 -5.14 -2.80 -3.11
CA VAL A 65 -4.26 -3.71 -2.37
C VAL A 65 -2.92 -3.01 -2.23
N ILE A 66 -2.49 -2.77 -1.01
CA ILE A 66 -1.17 -2.19 -0.75
C ILE A 66 -0.26 -3.31 -0.27
N GLY A 67 0.84 -3.53 -0.98
CA GLY A 67 1.82 -4.55 -0.63
C GLY A 67 3.13 -3.93 -0.17
N SER A 68 3.64 -4.42 0.94
CA SER A 68 4.90 -3.97 1.52
C SER A 68 5.73 -5.15 2.01
N PRO A 69 7.03 -5.20 1.68
CA PRO A 69 7.92 -6.06 2.44
C PRO A 69 8.14 -5.48 3.85
N LEU A 70 8.52 -6.36 4.76
CA LEU A 70 8.98 -5.96 6.09
C LEU A 70 10.44 -5.54 6.00
N TYR A 71 10.70 -4.26 6.16
CA TYR A 71 12.05 -3.71 6.26
C TYR A 71 12.19 -3.06 7.63
N TRP A 72 13.23 -3.46 8.36
CA TRP A 72 13.44 -2.96 9.72
C TRP A 72 12.18 -3.09 10.57
N HIS A 73 11.57 -4.29 10.52
CA HIS A 73 10.44 -4.71 11.37
C HIS A 73 9.14 -3.96 11.14
N ASN A 74 9.02 -3.23 10.03
CA ASN A 74 7.80 -2.46 9.76
C ASN A 74 7.58 -2.26 8.25
N ILE A 75 6.60 -1.44 7.94
CA ILE A 75 6.25 -1.06 6.57
C ILE A 75 7.48 -0.43 5.90
N CYS A 76 7.73 -0.81 4.64
CA CYS A 76 8.87 -0.30 3.88
C CYS A 76 8.74 1.21 3.60
N GLY A 77 9.89 1.85 3.34
CA GLY A 77 9.95 3.29 3.16
C GLY A 77 9.09 3.82 2.02
N SER A 78 9.03 3.12 0.89
CA SER A 78 8.23 3.57 -0.26
C SER A 78 6.75 3.65 0.07
N VAL A 79 6.21 2.63 0.74
CA VAL A 79 4.81 2.64 1.18
C VAL A 79 4.61 3.69 2.26
N ARG A 80 5.53 3.77 3.23
CA ARG A 80 5.42 4.74 4.31
C ARG A 80 5.37 6.17 3.78
N ASN A 81 6.18 6.48 2.77
CA ASN A 81 6.14 7.80 2.15
C ASN A 81 4.78 8.12 1.55
N VAL A 82 4.14 7.15 0.91
CA VAL A 82 2.78 7.35 0.38
C VAL A 82 1.81 7.68 1.51
N LEU A 83 1.84 6.89 2.59
CA LEU A 83 0.94 7.11 3.73
C LEU A 83 1.17 8.49 4.36
N ASP A 84 2.42 8.82 4.63
CA ASP A 84 2.76 10.10 5.27
C ASP A 84 2.36 11.29 4.39
N ARG A 85 2.50 11.15 3.07
CA ARG A 85 2.23 12.21 2.11
C ARG A 85 0.74 12.46 1.87
N PHE A 86 -0.14 11.57 2.34
CA PHE A 86 -1.58 11.83 2.34
C PHE A 86 -1.94 13.00 3.25
N TYR A 87 -1.18 13.19 4.32
CA TYR A 87 -1.44 14.24 5.29
C TYR A 87 -1.36 15.62 4.62
N GLY A 88 -2.44 16.39 4.74
CA GLY A 88 -2.53 17.73 4.16
C GLY A 88 -2.71 17.75 2.64
N LYS A 89 -2.79 16.58 1.98
CA LYS A 89 -2.88 16.47 0.53
C LYS A 89 -4.19 15.83 0.08
N VAL A 90 -4.60 14.77 0.75
CA VAL A 90 -5.81 14.01 0.39
C VAL A 90 -6.91 14.32 1.39
N ASP A 91 -8.07 14.71 0.87
CA ASP A 91 -9.26 14.94 1.70
C ASP A 91 -9.81 13.59 2.17
N GLU A 92 -10.37 13.57 3.37
CA GLU A 92 -10.91 12.34 3.98
C GLU A 92 -12.06 11.72 3.17
N SER A 93 -12.67 12.48 2.26
CA SER A 93 -13.78 11.99 1.43
C SER A 93 -13.35 11.45 0.07
N GLU A 94 -12.11 11.72 -0.38
CA GLU A 94 -11.69 11.39 -1.75
C GLU A 94 -11.64 9.89 -2.05
N LEU A 95 -11.37 9.07 -1.04
CA LEU A 95 -11.30 7.61 -1.17
C LEU A 95 -12.41 6.90 -0.40
N LEU A 96 -13.45 7.63 -0.06
CA LEU A 96 -14.54 7.10 0.76
C LEU A 96 -15.14 5.84 0.14
N GLY A 97 -15.27 4.80 0.95
CA GLY A 97 -15.91 3.54 0.56
C GLY A 97 -15.04 2.57 -0.22
N ARG A 98 -13.82 2.94 -0.61
CA ARG A 98 -12.91 1.99 -1.26
C ARG A 98 -12.53 0.89 -0.27
N LYS A 99 -12.38 -0.33 -0.79
CA LYS A 99 -11.90 -1.45 0.02
C LYS A 99 -10.39 -1.47 -0.01
N LEU A 100 -9.76 -1.69 1.15
CA LEU A 100 -8.31 -1.76 1.28
C LEU A 100 -7.89 -3.10 1.86
N TYR A 101 -7.06 -3.83 1.11
CA TYR A 101 -6.38 -5.04 1.57
C TYR A 101 -4.91 -4.72 1.76
N PHE A 102 -4.30 -5.35 2.75
CA PHE A 102 -2.88 -5.17 3.04
C PHE A 102 -2.14 -6.49 2.82
N VAL A 103 -1.06 -6.44 2.05
CA VAL A 103 -0.14 -7.57 1.85
C VAL A 103 1.16 -7.20 2.54
N PHE A 104 1.58 -7.99 3.54
CA PHE A 104 2.71 -7.66 4.37
C PHE A 104 3.53 -8.91 4.63
N GLN A 105 4.78 -8.95 4.13
CA GLN A 105 5.59 -10.17 4.16
C GLN A 105 7.07 -9.85 4.36
N GLY A 106 7.80 -10.81 4.85
CA GLY A 106 9.24 -10.68 5.07
C GLY A 106 9.93 -12.02 5.25
N ALA A 107 11.25 -12.01 5.40
CA ALA A 107 12.04 -13.23 5.52
C ALA A 107 11.78 -13.97 6.84
N ALA A 108 11.54 -13.23 7.92
CA ALA A 108 11.33 -13.80 9.25
C ALA A 108 10.27 -12.96 10.00
N PRO A 109 9.01 -12.98 9.55
CA PRO A 109 7.99 -12.13 10.16
C PRO A 109 7.61 -12.68 11.53
N GLU A 110 7.59 -11.79 12.53
CA GLU A 110 7.11 -12.09 13.86
C GLU A 110 5.76 -11.37 14.08
N LYS A 111 4.95 -11.95 14.94
CA LYS A 111 3.59 -11.43 15.16
C LYS A 111 3.56 -9.95 15.52
N TRP A 112 4.45 -9.50 16.40
CA TRP A 112 4.44 -8.09 16.84
C TRP A 112 4.76 -7.13 15.70
N MET A 113 5.61 -7.55 14.74
CA MET A 113 5.93 -6.76 13.56
C MET A 113 4.71 -6.62 12.65
N LEU A 114 4.06 -7.76 12.40
CA LEU A 114 2.86 -7.78 11.56
C LEU A 114 1.74 -6.97 12.19
N ASP A 115 1.56 -7.10 13.49
CA ASP A 115 0.52 -6.35 14.23
C ASP A 115 0.78 -4.85 14.17
N ALA A 116 2.04 -4.43 14.28
CA ALA A 116 2.40 -3.01 14.22
C ALA A 116 2.10 -2.41 12.86
N GLY A 117 2.47 -3.10 11.79
CA GLY A 117 2.19 -2.64 10.42
C GLY A 117 0.71 -2.63 10.12
N GLU A 118 0.00 -3.67 10.56
CA GLU A 118 -1.44 -3.75 10.37
C GLU A 118 -2.17 -2.64 11.12
N TYR A 119 -1.74 -2.33 12.33
CA TYR A 119 -2.33 -1.22 13.09
C TYR A 119 -2.24 0.08 12.30
N THR A 120 -1.06 0.38 11.77
CA THR A 120 -0.86 1.58 10.96
C THR A 120 -1.78 1.61 9.74
N MET A 121 -1.85 0.48 9.02
CA MET A 121 -2.65 0.42 7.80
C MET A 121 -4.15 0.54 8.08
N LYS A 122 -4.64 -0.08 9.17
CA LYS A 122 -6.03 0.05 9.59
C LYS A 122 -6.39 1.49 9.93
N ARG A 123 -5.50 2.17 10.66
CA ARG A 123 -5.72 3.58 11.04
C ARG A 123 -5.71 4.48 9.81
N PHE A 124 -4.80 4.22 8.88
CA PHE A 124 -4.75 4.94 7.62
C PHE A 124 -6.07 4.77 6.84
N ALA A 125 -6.50 3.53 6.66
CA ALA A 125 -7.74 3.25 5.95
C ALA A 125 -8.94 3.95 6.62
N GLY A 126 -9.03 3.84 7.95
CA GLY A 126 -10.14 4.42 8.69
C GLY A 126 -10.22 5.94 8.57
N LEU A 127 -9.06 6.62 8.65
CA LEU A 127 -9.04 8.08 8.55
C LEU A 127 -9.54 8.57 7.19
N TYR A 128 -9.21 7.84 6.13
CA TYR A 128 -9.60 8.23 4.77
C TYR A 128 -10.88 7.53 4.29
N GLY A 129 -11.67 7.01 5.21
CA GLY A 129 -13.00 6.45 4.90
C GLY A 129 -12.99 5.18 4.08
N MET A 130 -11.86 4.50 4.00
CA MET A 130 -11.76 3.23 3.32
C MET A 130 -12.16 2.08 4.25
N LYS A 131 -12.72 1.03 3.66
CA LYS A 131 -13.07 -0.17 4.41
C LYS A 131 -11.87 -1.12 4.44
N TYR A 132 -11.26 -1.29 5.61
CA TYR A 132 -10.12 -2.20 5.76
C TYR A 132 -10.61 -3.65 5.72
N MET A 133 -10.09 -4.44 4.80
CA MET A 133 -10.59 -5.79 4.54
C MET A 133 -9.73 -6.90 5.16
N GLY A 134 -8.52 -6.59 5.56
CA GLY A 134 -7.64 -7.57 6.20
C GLY A 134 -6.24 -7.58 5.63
N MET A 135 -5.41 -8.43 6.22
CA MET A 135 -3.99 -8.55 5.87
C MET A 135 -3.67 -9.98 5.45
N ALA A 136 -2.97 -10.11 4.33
CA ALA A 136 -2.37 -11.36 3.90
C ALA A 136 -0.88 -11.31 4.21
N THR A 137 -0.35 -12.40 4.74
CA THR A 137 1.06 -12.49 5.14
C THR A 137 1.60 -13.88 4.86
N ASN A 138 2.94 -13.98 4.85
CA ASN A 138 3.63 -15.26 4.74
C ASN A 138 3.99 -15.87 6.10
N ALA A 139 3.50 -15.32 7.19
CA ALA A 139 3.71 -15.90 8.52
C ALA A 139 3.03 -17.27 8.63
N LYS A 140 3.69 -18.19 9.33
CA LYS A 140 3.16 -19.53 9.56
C LYS A 140 2.43 -19.62 10.89
#